data_c0f6b918d0f824499bc00399edbac4a1
#
_entry.id   c0f6b918d0f824499bc00399edbac4a1
#
_cell.length_a   1.000
_cell.length_b   1.000
_cell.length_c   1.000
_cell.angle_alpha   90.00
_cell.angle_beta   90.00
_cell.angle_gamma   90.00
#
_symmetry.space_group_name_H-M   'P 1'
#
loop_
_entity.id
_entity.type
_entity.pdbx_description
1 polymer ?
#
loop_
_entity_poly.entity_id
_entity_poly.type
_entity_poly.pdbx_seq_one_letter_code
_entity_poly.pdbx_strand_id
1 'polypeptide(L)'
;MSTEKSRTWSWEFDSPPKVVWTALANTQRFNEAIGAPTYKVEELPQSDGSVISIARARKGPFDLEWEEAVVDRVFNRWFHQRRIFLKGPLKTLNSWLKITQTEKGCRAEFTIAATPSGMMGRLILATRFFSGPDRVLNQLAANMKSFADGTVETPYEVPPPTLALGSEARIRDLKEAIDQSPFSHGLTQRLADFAFKRQDADVSQIRPLALARLWNVPARHAVEVCLQAAKQGLLGLRWHLLCPHCQGGKGESASLDQLPVGEHCNSCNIDFDREYSGNVELAFHPAAAIRPVETAAFCTAGPMVTPHVVVQISLKPGETRTVTAELAHGSYRL
;
A
#
# COMPACT_ATOMS: atom_id res chain seq x y z
N MET A 1 17.84 -1.46 32.04
CA MET A 1 18.11 -1.13 30.62
C MET A 1 17.13 -1.90 29.76
N SER A 2 16.44 -1.24 28.82
CA SER A 2 15.50 -1.88 27.88
C SER A 2 16.32 -2.46 26.72
N THR A 3 16.47 -3.78 26.65
CA THR A 3 17.28 -4.42 25.62
C THR A 3 16.43 -4.60 24.37
N GLU A 4 16.87 -4.02 23.26
CA GLU A 4 16.29 -4.26 21.93
C GLU A 4 16.40 -5.75 21.59
N LYS A 5 15.37 -6.31 20.98
CA LYS A 5 15.39 -7.65 20.38
C LYS A 5 15.19 -7.51 18.89
N SER A 6 16.02 -8.21 18.12
CA SER A 6 15.98 -8.22 16.67
C SER A 6 15.96 -9.64 16.12
N ARG A 7 15.41 -9.77 14.92
CA ARG A 7 15.42 -10.99 14.13
C ARG A 7 15.60 -10.66 12.66
N THR A 8 16.46 -11.40 11.99
CA THR A 8 16.74 -11.27 10.57
C THR A 8 16.40 -12.56 9.85
N TRP A 9 15.72 -12.44 8.73
CA TRP A 9 15.45 -13.50 7.76
C TRP A 9 16.24 -13.21 6.50
N SER A 10 16.81 -14.26 5.88
CA SER A 10 17.61 -14.13 4.68
C SER A 10 17.26 -15.24 3.71
N TRP A 11 17.10 -14.88 2.43
CA TRP A 11 16.77 -15.79 1.35
C TRP A 11 17.55 -15.45 0.09
N GLU A 12 17.74 -16.46 -0.74
CA GLU A 12 18.21 -16.31 -2.12
C GLU A 12 17.05 -16.68 -3.05
N PHE A 13 16.76 -15.80 -4.00
CA PHE A 13 15.68 -15.96 -4.97
C PHE A 13 16.27 -15.94 -6.38
N ASP A 14 15.81 -16.84 -7.24
CA ASP A 14 16.12 -16.84 -8.68
C ASP A 14 15.32 -15.76 -9.45
N SER A 15 14.70 -14.85 -8.73
CA SER A 15 13.88 -13.75 -9.26
C SER A 15 14.66 -12.44 -9.21
N PRO A 16 14.40 -11.50 -10.15
CA PRO A 16 15.07 -10.20 -10.14
C PRO A 16 14.65 -9.34 -8.94
N PRO A 17 15.50 -8.41 -8.47
CA PRO A 17 15.22 -7.52 -7.33
C PRO A 17 13.86 -6.84 -7.36
N LYS A 18 13.40 -6.42 -8.54
CA LYS A 18 12.10 -5.75 -8.72
C LYS A 18 10.92 -6.63 -8.30
N VAL A 19 10.94 -7.91 -8.62
CA VAL A 19 9.88 -8.86 -8.26
C VAL A 19 9.87 -9.07 -6.74
N VAL A 20 11.05 -9.33 -6.17
CA VAL A 20 11.21 -9.54 -4.72
C VAL A 20 10.87 -8.28 -3.92
N TRP A 21 11.22 -7.09 -4.44
CA TRP A 21 10.83 -5.80 -3.87
C TRP A 21 9.30 -5.66 -3.81
N THR A 22 8.60 -5.94 -4.91
CA THR A 22 7.13 -5.81 -4.98
C THR A 22 6.44 -6.66 -3.90
N ALA A 23 7.02 -7.81 -3.56
CA ALA A 23 6.54 -8.67 -2.48
C ALA A 23 6.95 -8.13 -1.09
N LEU A 24 8.25 -8.06 -0.80
CA LEU A 24 8.78 -7.78 0.55
C LEU A 24 8.62 -6.32 0.99
N ALA A 25 8.60 -5.36 0.07
CA ALA A 25 8.36 -3.96 0.38
C ALA A 25 6.87 -3.60 0.49
N ASN A 26 5.97 -4.56 0.28
CA ASN A 26 4.53 -4.38 0.49
C ASN A 26 4.18 -4.54 1.98
N THR A 27 4.55 -3.53 2.76
CA THR A 27 4.33 -3.51 4.21
C THR A 27 2.86 -3.50 4.60
N GLN A 28 1.96 -3.02 3.73
CA GLN A 28 0.51 -3.12 3.91
C GLN A 28 0.09 -4.60 3.98
N ARG A 29 0.49 -5.40 2.99
CA ARG A 29 0.17 -6.83 2.92
C ARG A 29 0.86 -7.64 4.02
N PHE A 30 2.11 -7.32 4.31
CA PHE A 30 2.84 -7.94 5.41
C PHE A 30 2.13 -7.72 6.74
N ASN A 31 1.73 -6.48 7.05
CA ASN A 31 1.05 -6.15 8.30
C ASN A 31 -0.33 -6.81 8.40
N GLU A 32 -1.08 -6.86 7.30
CA GLU A 32 -2.34 -7.61 7.21
C GLU A 32 -2.12 -9.09 7.53
N ALA A 33 -1.17 -9.75 6.87
CA ALA A 33 -0.90 -11.17 7.01
C ALA A 33 -0.40 -11.58 8.41
N ILE A 34 0.36 -10.73 9.10
CA ILE A 34 0.74 -10.95 10.50
C ILE A 34 -0.38 -10.61 11.49
N GLY A 35 -1.53 -10.15 11.01
CA GLY A 35 -2.66 -9.71 11.85
C GLY A 35 -2.33 -8.46 12.67
N ALA A 36 -1.58 -7.49 12.11
CA ALA A 36 -1.43 -6.18 12.73
C ALA A 36 -2.79 -5.46 12.79
N PRO A 37 -3.01 -4.56 13.75
CA PRO A 37 -4.23 -3.76 13.74
C PRO A 37 -4.22 -2.76 12.58
N THR A 38 -5.40 -2.46 12.06
CA THR A 38 -5.60 -1.28 11.23
C THR A 38 -5.47 -0.01 12.06
N TYR A 39 -5.06 1.10 11.44
CA TYR A 39 -4.89 2.34 12.16
C TYR A 39 -5.29 3.56 11.34
N LYS A 40 -5.54 4.66 12.04
CA LYS A 40 -5.76 5.99 11.47
C LYS A 40 -4.54 6.84 11.76
N VAL A 41 -4.19 7.70 10.82
CA VAL A 41 -3.10 8.68 10.95
C VAL A 41 -3.69 10.07 11.00
N GLU A 42 -3.19 10.87 11.93
CA GLU A 42 -3.44 12.30 12.05
C GLU A 42 -2.12 13.03 11.78
N GLU A 43 -2.14 13.93 10.83
CA GLU A 43 -0.99 14.78 10.49
C GLU A 43 -1.04 16.05 11.34
N LEU A 44 -0.02 16.30 12.15
CA LEU A 44 0.07 17.43 13.08
C LEU A 44 1.17 18.39 12.62
N PRO A 45 0.82 19.55 12.02
CA PRO A 45 1.77 20.60 11.68
C PRO A 45 2.48 21.12 12.94
N GLN A 46 3.80 21.33 12.83
CA GLN A 46 4.64 21.87 13.88
C GLN A 46 4.96 23.33 13.61
N SER A 47 5.37 24.07 14.65
CA SER A 47 5.70 25.50 14.55
C SER A 47 6.93 25.79 13.69
N ASP A 48 7.78 24.80 13.41
CA ASP A 48 8.94 24.91 12.54
C ASP A 48 8.64 24.55 11.07
N GLY A 49 7.35 24.32 10.73
CA GLY A 49 6.89 23.92 9.40
C GLY A 49 7.03 22.44 9.09
N SER A 50 7.51 21.63 10.04
CA SER A 50 7.51 20.17 9.90
C SER A 50 6.12 19.59 10.20
N VAL A 51 5.89 18.34 9.79
CA VAL A 51 4.65 17.61 10.07
C VAL A 51 4.98 16.29 10.77
N ILE A 52 4.32 16.04 11.89
CA ILE A 52 4.41 14.76 12.61
C ILE A 52 3.15 13.96 12.31
N SER A 53 3.32 12.71 11.88
CA SER A 53 2.22 11.77 11.64
C SER A 53 2.03 10.88 12.85
N ILE A 54 0.90 11.02 13.54
CA ILE A 54 0.54 10.21 14.70
C ILE A 54 -0.47 9.15 14.28
N ALA A 55 -0.09 7.90 14.45
CA ALA A 55 -0.93 6.75 14.17
C ALA A 55 -1.58 6.23 15.46
N ARG A 56 -2.87 5.88 15.40
CA ARG A 56 -3.63 5.31 16.52
C ARG A 56 -4.32 4.03 16.11
N ALA A 57 -4.18 3.00 16.94
CA ALA A 57 -4.79 1.69 16.77
C ALA A 57 -5.18 1.08 18.11
N ARG A 58 -5.98 0.00 18.04
CA ARG A 58 -6.24 -0.86 19.20
C ARG A 58 -5.94 -2.31 18.84
N LYS A 59 -5.23 -3.01 19.71
CA LYS A 59 -4.98 -4.45 19.58
C LYS A 59 -5.20 -5.17 20.90
N GLY A 60 -6.29 -5.94 20.98
CA GLY A 60 -6.71 -6.58 22.24
C GLY A 60 -6.94 -5.53 23.32
N PRO A 61 -6.29 -5.66 24.49
CA PRO A 61 -6.44 -4.71 25.60
C PRO A 61 -5.60 -3.43 25.43
N PHE A 62 -4.76 -3.33 24.38
CA PHE A 62 -3.81 -2.23 24.22
C PHE A 62 -4.32 -1.16 23.28
N ASP A 63 -4.37 0.07 23.77
CA ASP A 63 -4.40 1.26 22.92
C ASP A 63 -2.96 1.56 22.50
N LEU A 64 -2.75 1.66 21.19
CA LEU A 64 -1.45 1.90 20.58
C LEU A 64 -1.44 3.29 19.97
N GLU A 65 -0.40 4.04 20.24
CA GLU A 65 -0.16 5.34 19.63
C GLU A 65 1.33 5.46 19.30
N TRP A 66 1.65 5.86 18.06
CA TRP A 66 3.04 6.00 17.64
C TRP A 66 3.22 7.10 16.62
N GLU A 67 4.41 7.65 16.58
CA GLU A 67 4.86 8.49 15.50
C GLU A 67 5.27 7.58 14.32
N GLU A 68 4.63 7.77 13.17
CA GLU A 68 4.96 7.09 11.91
C GLU A 68 6.02 7.92 11.20
N ALA A 69 7.29 7.54 11.35
CA ALA A 69 8.38 8.24 10.71
C ALA A 69 8.38 7.99 9.19
N VAL A 70 8.90 8.95 8.44
CA VAL A 70 9.13 8.82 6.99
C VAL A 70 10.02 7.61 6.71
N VAL A 71 9.67 6.83 5.69
CA VAL A 71 10.42 5.65 5.29
C VAL A 71 11.60 6.05 4.42
N ASP A 72 12.82 5.83 4.91
CA ASP A 72 14.02 5.94 4.09
C ASP A 72 14.08 4.76 3.13
N ARG A 73 14.32 5.01 1.84
CA ARG A 73 14.36 3.95 0.83
C ARG A 73 15.14 4.32 -0.43
N VAL A 74 15.65 3.28 -1.06
CA VAL A 74 16.07 3.26 -2.47
C VAL A 74 15.34 2.11 -3.15
N PHE A 75 14.55 2.41 -4.16
CA PHE A 75 13.71 1.46 -4.89
C PHE A 75 14.53 0.24 -5.36
N ASN A 76 13.95 -0.96 -5.22
CA ASN A 76 14.55 -2.26 -5.52
C ASN A 76 15.82 -2.62 -4.73
N ARG A 77 16.26 -1.80 -3.78
CA ARG A 77 17.50 -2.03 -3.03
C ARG A 77 17.30 -2.17 -1.53
N TRP A 78 16.68 -1.19 -0.90
CA TRP A 78 16.47 -1.23 0.54
C TRP A 78 15.41 -0.24 1.01
N PHE A 79 14.83 -0.52 2.17
CA PHE A 79 14.08 0.45 2.95
C PHE A 79 14.38 0.31 4.45
N HIS A 80 14.15 1.38 5.19
CA HIS A 80 14.10 1.42 6.64
C HIS A 80 12.86 2.19 7.08
N GLN A 81 11.99 1.52 7.83
CA GLN A 81 10.80 2.09 8.47
C GLN A 81 10.98 2.09 9.97
N ARG A 82 10.65 3.20 10.62
CA ARG A 82 10.73 3.37 12.06
C ARG A 82 9.41 3.86 12.63
N ARG A 83 9.00 3.28 13.76
CA ARG A 83 7.87 3.70 14.59
C ARG A 83 8.34 3.98 16.00
N ILE A 84 7.96 5.14 16.55
CA ILE A 84 8.26 5.57 17.91
C ILE A 84 6.96 5.56 18.69
N PHE A 85 6.81 4.63 19.61
CA PHE A 85 5.56 4.45 20.36
C PHE A 85 5.46 5.44 21.53
N LEU A 86 4.34 6.14 21.57
CA LEU A 86 3.91 7.02 22.65
C LEU A 86 3.07 6.25 23.67
N LYS A 87 2.27 5.26 23.20
CA LYS A 87 1.48 4.34 24.03
C LYS A 87 1.59 2.92 23.51
N GLY A 88 1.61 1.95 24.43
CA GLY A 88 1.64 0.53 24.11
C GLY A 88 2.81 -0.22 24.73
N PRO A 89 2.97 -1.51 24.39
CA PRO A 89 4.00 -2.37 24.97
C PRO A 89 5.39 -2.20 24.36
N LEU A 90 5.54 -1.39 23.32
CA LEU A 90 6.81 -1.10 22.66
C LEU A 90 7.24 0.36 22.90
N LYS A 91 8.53 0.64 22.78
CA LYS A 91 9.11 1.98 22.66
C LYS A 91 9.41 2.30 21.20
N THR A 92 10.05 1.35 20.50
CA THR A 92 10.40 1.49 19.09
C THR A 92 10.15 0.19 18.36
N LEU A 93 9.82 0.32 17.08
CA LEU A 93 9.78 -0.78 16.12
C LEU A 93 10.48 -0.31 14.84
N ASN A 94 11.48 -1.06 14.42
CA ASN A 94 12.22 -0.81 13.21
C ASN A 94 12.08 -2.01 12.27
N SER A 95 11.98 -1.75 10.97
CA SER A 95 11.98 -2.76 9.93
C SER A 95 12.93 -2.35 8.82
N TRP A 96 13.80 -3.25 8.40
CA TRP A 96 14.73 -3.08 7.28
C TRP A 96 14.55 -4.17 6.26
N LEU A 97 14.57 -3.79 5.02
CA LEU A 97 14.73 -4.68 3.88
C LEU A 97 16.01 -4.28 3.14
N LYS A 98 16.83 -5.25 2.79
CA LYS A 98 17.98 -5.08 1.90
C LYS A 98 17.92 -6.14 0.82
N ILE A 99 18.01 -5.73 -0.45
CA ILE A 99 18.06 -6.62 -1.61
C ILE A 99 19.37 -6.36 -2.34
N THR A 100 20.11 -7.42 -2.59
CA THR A 100 21.38 -7.40 -3.30
C THR A 100 21.29 -8.29 -4.53
N GLN A 101 21.57 -7.75 -5.71
CA GLN A 101 21.61 -8.50 -6.96
C GLN A 101 22.67 -9.60 -6.88
N THR A 102 22.36 -10.79 -7.41
CA THR A 102 23.28 -11.90 -7.58
C THR A 102 23.32 -12.31 -9.07
N GLU A 103 24.19 -13.22 -9.43
CA GLU A 103 24.28 -13.71 -10.82
C GLU A 103 22.99 -14.39 -11.31
N LYS A 104 22.28 -15.09 -10.42
CA LYS A 104 21.06 -15.85 -10.76
C LYS A 104 19.75 -15.15 -10.39
N GLY A 105 19.82 -14.06 -9.63
CA GLY A 105 18.61 -13.40 -9.11
C GLY A 105 18.97 -12.37 -8.04
N CYS A 106 18.51 -12.56 -6.80
CA CYS A 106 18.88 -11.68 -5.71
C CYS A 106 18.87 -12.37 -4.34
N ARG A 107 19.63 -11.80 -3.42
CA ARG A 107 19.58 -12.08 -1.98
C ARG A 107 18.79 -10.99 -1.29
N ALA A 108 17.79 -11.40 -0.47
CA ALA A 108 16.99 -10.48 0.34
C ALA A 108 17.20 -10.76 1.83
N GLU A 109 17.37 -9.68 2.61
CA GLU A 109 17.50 -9.70 4.07
C GLU A 109 16.42 -8.79 4.66
N PHE A 110 15.53 -9.35 5.47
CA PHE A 110 14.48 -8.61 6.18
C PHE A 110 14.74 -8.66 7.68
N THR A 111 14.86 -7.52 8.32
CA THR A 111 15.14 -7.43 9.76
C THR A 111 14.02 -6.66 10.46
N ILE A 112 13.56 -7.20 11.57
CA ILE A 112 12.66 -6.51 12.49
C ILE A 112 13.37 -6.39 13.85
N ALA A 113 13.42 -5.17 14.39
CA ALA A 113 13.93 -4.92 15.74
C ALA A 113 12.92 -4.12 16.54
N ALA A 114 12.70 -4.52 17.78
CA ALA A 114 11.76 -3.88 18.69
C ALA A 114 12.36 -3.67 20.08
N THR A 115 12.08 -2.49 20.64
CA THR A 115 12.46 -2.15 22.02
C THR A 115 11.20 -2.19 22.88
N PRO A 116 11.17 -2.97 23.98
CA PRO A 116 9.99 -3.09 24.80
C PRO A 116 9.77 -1.87 25.69
N SER A 117 8.50 -1.59 26.03
CA SER A 117 8.08 -0.68 27.08
C SER A 117 7.58 -1.50 28.28
N GLY A 118 8.23 -1.35 29.43
CA GLY A 118 7.83 -2.02 30.69
C GLY A 118 7.96 -3.56 30.69
N MET A 119 7.41 -4.20 31.70
CA MET A 119 7.49 -5.67 31.87
C MET A 119 6.63 -6.42 30.85
N MET A 120 5.42 -5.93 30.56
CA MET A 120 4.52 -6.54 29.59
C MET A 120 5.14 -6.56 28.19
N GLY A 121 5.77 -5.46 27.76
CA GLY A 121 6.48 -5.41 26.48
C GLY A 121 7.63 -6.43 26.42
N ARG A 122 8.36 -6.62 27.49
CA ARG A 122 9.43 -7.65 27.58
C ARG A 122 8.87 -9.06 27.43
N LEU A 123 7.73 -9.35 28.06
CA LEU A 123 7.07 -10.65 27.96
C LEU A 123 6.58 -10.91 26.53
N ILE A 124 5.93 -9.93 25.89
CA ILE A 124 5.44 -10.05 24.50
C ILE A 124 6.60 -10.30 23.55
N LEU A 125 7.70 -9.55 23.65
CA LEU A 125 8.89 -9.72 22.83
C LEU A 125 9.59 -11.06 23.07
N ALA A 126 9.49 -11.61 24.28
CA ALA A 126 10.10 -12.89 24.62
C ALA A 126 9.32 -14.09 24.07
N THR A 127 8.00 -13.97 23.89
CA THR A 127 7.13 -15.13 23.68
C THR A 127 6.42 -15.15 22.33
N ARG A 128 5.85 -14.01 21.86
CA ARG A 128 4.89 -14.02 20.75
C ARG A 128 5.22 -13.08 19.60
N PHE A 129 6.06 -12.08 19.82
CA PHE A 129 6.23 -10.98 18.87
C PHE A 129 6.68 -11.45 17.48
N PHE A 130 7.67 -12.34 17.41
CA PHE A 130 8.25 -12.79 16.17
C PHE A 130 7.51 -13.97 15.50
N SER A 131 6.57 -14.62 16.19
CA SER A 131 5.87 -15.81 15.65
C SER A 131 5.01 -15.48 14.40
N GLY A 132 4.34 -14.34 14.37
CA GLY A 132 3.60 -13.87 13.21
C GLY A 132 4.52 -13.57 12.01
N PRO A 133 5.52 -12.68 12.18
CA PRO A 133 6.56 -12.46 11.16
C PRO A 133 7.23 -13.74 10.65
N ASP A 134 7.61 -14.68 11.55
CA ASP A 134 8.20 -15.95 11.15
C ASP A 134 7.32 -16.73 10.19
N ARG A 135 6.07 -16.93 10.57
CA ARG A 135 5.11 -17.66 9.77
C ARG A 135 4.93 -17.02 8.39
N VAL A 136 4.65 -15.71 8.37
CA VAL A 136 4.32 -14.99 7.14
C VAL A 136 5.52 -14.87 6.20
N LEU A 137 6.72 -14.59 6.72
CA LEU A 137 7.91 -14.45 5.88
C LEU A 137 8.39 -15.78 5.31
N ASN A 138 8.28 -16.87 6.07
CA ASN A 138 8.59 -18.23 5.56
C ASN A 138 7.61 -18.66 4.47
N GLN A 139 6.32 -18.36 4.64
CA GLN A 139 5.28 -18.65 3.67
C GLN A 139 5.44 -17.81 2.39
N LEU A 140 5.74 -16.50 2.54
CA LEU A 140 6.07 -15.63 1.41
C LEU A 140 7.26 -16.18 0.62
N ALA A 141 8.33 -16.61 1.31
CA ALA A 141 9.51 -17.17 0.64
C ALA A 141 9.17 -18.44 -0.16
N ALA A 142 8.34 -19.33 0.40
CA ALA A 142 7.88 -20.53 -0.28
C ALA A 142 7.03 -20.22 -1.53
N ASN A 143 6.21 -19.17 -1.49
CA ASN A 143 5.33 -18.76 -2.58
C ASN A 143 6.01 -17.83 -3.61
N MET A 144 7.24 -17.38 -3.37
CA MET A 144 7.91 -16.39 -4.20
C MET A 144 8.07 -16.83 -5.64
N LYS A 145 8.37 -18.10 -5.90
CA LYS A 145 8.49 -18.63 -7.25
C LYS A 145 7.18 -18.54 -8.01
N SER A 146 6.08 -19.01 -7.44
CA SER A 146 4.74 -18.94 -8.05
C SER A 146 4.30 -17.50 -8.30
N PHE A 147 4.68 -16.58 -7.42
CA PHE A 147 4.45 -15.15 -7.62
C PHE A 147 5.30 -14.58 -8.77
N ALA A 148 6.57 -14.94 -8.86
CA ALA A 148 7.46 -14.50 -9.94
C ALA A 148 7.02 -15.03 -11.31
N ASP A 149 6.53 -16.26 -11.37
CA ASP A 149 5.99 -16.91 -12.58
C ASP A 149 4.57 -16.42 -12.94
N GLY A 150 3.98 -15.54 -12.13
CA GLY A 150 2.62 -15.01 -12.34
C GLY A 150 1.49 -16.02 -12.10
N THR A 151 1.79 -17.18 -11.48
CA THR A 151 0.81 -18.22 -11.15
C THR A 151 -0.11 -17.77 -10.01
N VAL A 152 0.41 -16.97 -9.09
CA VAL A 152 -0.35 -16.33 -8.01
C VAL A 152 -0.15 -14.81 -8.07
N GLU A 153 -1.18 -14.06 -7.69
CA GLU A 153 -1.15 -12.59 -7.74
C GLU A 153 -0.43 -11.96 -6.55
N THR A 154 -0.29 -12.69 -5.45
CA THR A 154 0.40 -12.28 -4.23
C THR A 154 1.08 -13.48 -3.59
N PRO A 155 2.28 -13.34 -3.02
CA PRO A 155 2.93 -14.41 -2.29
C PRO A 155 2.40 -14.54 -0.85
N TYR A 156 1.55 -13.62 -0.40
CA TYR A 156 0.92 -13.65 0.93
C TYR A 156 -0.34 -14.52 0.91
N GLU A 157 -0.53 -15.32 1.93
CA GLU A 157 -1.81 -15.96 2.19
C GLU A 157 -2.72 -14.98 2.93
N VAL A 158 -3.79 -14.59 2.27
CA VAL A 158 -4.81 -13.70 2.79
C VAL A 158 -6.18 -14.34 2.58
N PRO A 159 -7.13 -14.15 3.52
CA PRO A 159 -8.47 -14.70 3.35
C PRO A 159 -9.13 -14.10 2.09
N PRO A 160 -9.97 -14.86 1.38
CA PRO A 160 -10.70 -14.33 0.25
C PRO A 160 -11.61 -13.18 0.70
N PRO A 161 -11.87 -12.20 -0.18
CA PRO A 161 -12.76 -11.10 0.14
C PRO A 161 -14.19 -11.59 0.39
N THR A 162 -14.88 -10.95 1.32
CA THR A 162 -16.27 -11.27 1.65
C THR A 162 -17.20 -10.48 0.75
N LEU A 163 -18.10 -11.19 0.07
CA LEU A 163 -19.18 -10.60 -0.70
C LEU A 163 -20.47 -10.51 0.14
N ALA A 164 -21.32 -9.55 -0.17
CA ALA A 164 -22.65 -9.48 0.44
C ALA A 164 -23.53 -10.67 -0.02
N LEU A 165 -24.49 -11.04 0.80
CA LEU A 165 -25.37 -12.18 0.51
C LEU A 165 -26.11 -11.98 -0.84
N GLY A 166 -26.07 -13.01 -1.69
CA GLY A 166 -26.71 -12.96 -3.03
C GLY A 166 -25.94 -12.19 -4.10
N SER A 167 -24.72 -11.70 -3.79
CA SER A 167 -23.93 -10.91 -4.73
C SER A 167 -23.46 -11.69 -5.96
N GLU A 168 -23.26 -13.01 -5.87
CA GLU A 168 -22.79 -13.82 -7.02
C GLU A 168 -23.77 -13.77 -8.20
N ALA A 169 -25.08 -13.96 -7.94
CA ALA A 169 -26.11 -13.85 -8.97
C ALA A 169 -26.14 -12.43 -9.54
N ARG A 170 -26.13 -11.43 -8.67
CA ARG A 170 -26.13 -10.01 -9.08
C ARG A 170 -24.90 -9.65 -9.93
N ILE A 171 -23.72 -10.10 -9.54
CA ILE A 171 -22.48 -9.90 -10.34
C ILE A 171 -22.64 -10.50 -11.74
N ARG A 172 -23.20 -11.71 -11.85
CA ARG A 172 -23.43 -12.37 -13.14
C ARG A 172 -24.36 -11.54 -14.03
N ASP A 173 -25.49 -11.10 -13.51
CA ASP A 173 -26.50 -10.36 -14.26
C ASP A 173 -25.95 -8.98 -14.71
N LEU A 174 -25.21 -8.29 -13.82
CA LEU A 174 -24.57 -7.02 -14.15
C LEU A 174 -23.45 -7.17 -15.18
N LYS A 175 -22.68 -8.27 -15.13
CA LYS A 175 -21.66 -8.57 -16.16
C LYS A 175 -22.28 -8.77 -17.52
N GLU A 176 -23.40 -9.51 -17.61
CA GLU A 176 -24.12 -9.69 -18.86
C GLU A 176 -24.61 -8.35 -19.44
N ALA A 177 -25.16 -7.47 -18.58
CA ALA A 177 -25.58 -6.14 -19.00
C ALA A 177 -24.41 -5.25 -19.47
N ILE A 178 -23.21 -5.39 -18.88
CA ILE A 178 -22.00 -4.69 -19.32
C ILE A 178 -21.53 -5.25 -20.66
N ASP A 179 -21.54 -6.58 -20.86
CA ASP A 179 -21.07 -7.24 -22.08
C ASP A 179 -21.96 -6.92 -23.31
N GLN A 180 -23.22 -6.57 -23.11
CA GLN A 180 -24.10 -6.08 -24.16
C GLN A 180 -23.71 -4.68 -24.67
N SER A 181 -22.86 -3.96 -23.97
CA SER A 181 -22.39 -2.62 -24.36
C SER A 181 -21.15 -2.70 -25.26
N PRO A 182 -21.04 -1.87 -26.31
CA PRO A 182 -19.82 -1.76 -27.11
C PRO A 182 -18.61 -1.26 -26.28
N PHE A 183 -18.85 -0.67 -25.11
CA PHE A 183 -17.81 -0.16 -24.22
C PHE A 183 -17.26 -1.22 -23.24
N SER A 184 -17.71 -2.47 -23.34
CA SER A 184 -17.16 -3.59 -22.54
C SER A 184 -15.75 -3.99 -23.00
N HIS A 185 -15.48 -3.85 -24.30
CA HIS A 185 -14.20 -4.23 -24.95
C HIS A 185 -13.74 -5.66 -24.63
N GLY A 186 -14.65 -6.56 -24.18
CA GLY A 186 -14.32 -7.90 -23.70
C GLY A 186 -13.54 -7.92 -22.37
N LEU A 187 -13.54 -6.80 -21.61
CA LEU A 187 -12.77 -6.65 -20.36
C LEU A 187 -13.61 -6.90 -19.11
N THR A 188 -14.92 -7.13 -19.24
CA THR A 188 -15.85 -7.26 -18.10
C THR A 188 -15.42 -8.35 -17.12
N GLN A 189 -15.05 -9.54 -17.63
CA GLN A 189 -14.61 -10.63 -16.75
C GLN A 189 -13.34 -10.28 -16.00
N ARG A 190 -12.35 -9.67 -16.66
CA ARG A 190 -11.09 -9.24 -16.01
C ARG A 190 -11.36 -8.17 -14.94
N LEU A 191 -12.28 -7.23 -15.21
CA LEU A 191 -12.67 -6.20 -14.25
C LEU A 191 -13.40 -6.80 -13.05
N ALA A 192 -14.31 -7.74 -13.25
CA ALA A 192 -15.01 -8.43 -12.18
C ALA A 192 -14.05 -9.27 -11.32
N ASP A 193 -13.13 -10.01 -11.94
CA ASP A 193 -12.11 -10.76 -11.21
C ASP A 193 -11.21 -9.84 -10.39
N PHE A 194 -10.79 -8.70 -10.95
CA PHE A 194 -10.03 -7.70 -10.23
C PHE A 194 -10.82 -7.14 -9.03
N ALA A 195 -12.06 -6.70 -9.26
CA ALA A 195 -12.86 -6.04 -8.24
C ALA A 195 -13.33 -6.97 -7.11
N PHE A 196 -13.57 -8.26 -7.39
CA PHE A 196 -14.23 -9.16 -6.44
C PHE A 196 -13.37 -10.32 -5.92
N LYS A 197 -12.18 -10.55 -6.48
CA LYS A 197 -11.24 -11.58 -6.00
C LYS A 197 -10.00 -11.01 -5.32
N ARG A 198 -9.64 -9.74 -5.59
CA ARG A 198 -8.48 -9.08 -4.95
C ARG A 198 -8.85 -8.53 -3.58
N GLN A 199 -7.82 -8.22 -2.79
CA GLN A 199 -7.97 -7.71 -1.44
C GLN A 199 -8.48 -6.26 -1.41
N ASP A 200 -9.06 -5.84 -0.29
CA ASP A 200 -9.65 -4.51 -0.13
C ASP A 200 -8.67 -3.37 -0.46
N ALA A 201 -7.41 -3.50 -0.05
CA ALA A 201 -6.39 -2.51 -0.36
C ALA A 201 -6.10 -2.33 -1.86
N ASP A 202 -6.33 -3.37 -2.70
CA ASP A 202 -6.14 -3.27 -4.15
C ASP A 202 -7.33 -2.64 -4.85
N VAL A 203 -8.53 -2.80 -4.27
CA VAL A 203 -9.78 -2.43 -4.91
C VAL A 203 -10.47 -1.21 -4.28
N SER A 204 -9.96 -0.72 -3.15
CA SER A 204 -10.44 0.52 -2.53
C SER A 204 -10.32 1.73 -3.46
N GLN A 205 -9.33 1.70 -4.35
CA GLN A 205 -9.09 2.71 -5.37
C GLN A 205 -8.65 2.07 -6.68
N ILE A 206 -9.61 1.62 -7.49
CA ILE A 206 -9.35 1.06 -8.82
C ILE A 206 -9.09 2.21 -9.79
N ARG A 207 -7.86 2.31 -10.28
CA ARG A 207 -7.39 3.35 -11.20
C ARG A 207 -7.40 2.79 -12.64
N PRO A 208 -8.26 3.26 -13.55
CA PRO A 208 -8.35 2.71 -14.92
C PRO A 208 -7.05 2.76 -15.70
N LEU A 209 -6.26 3.83 -15.55
CA LEU A 209 -4.97 3.96 -16.24
C LEU A 209 -3.93 2.96 -15.71
N ALA A 210 -4.00 2.59 -14.44
CA ALA A 210 -3.17 1.52 -13.88
C ALA A 210 -3.61 0.15 -14.39
N LEU A 211 -4.92 -0.10 -14.48
CA LEU A 211 -5.47 -1.33 -15.08
C LEU A 211 -5.08 -1.46 -16.56
N ALA A 212 -5.13 -0.37 -17.33
CA ALA A 212 -4.73 -0.38 -18.73
C ALA A 212 -3.28 -0.86 -18.90
N ARG A 213 -2.36 -0.35 -18.05
CA ARG A 213 -0.96 -0.80 -18.05
C ARG A 213 -0.83 -2.26 -17.58
N LEU A 214 -1.53 -2.65 -16.52
CA LEU A 214 -1.51 -4.01 -15.99
C LEU A 214 -2.04 -5.04 -17.02
N TRP A 215 -3.06 -4.65 -17.78
CA TRP A 215 -3.71 -5.53 -18.75
C TRP A 215 -3.12 -5.43 -20.15
N ASN A 216 -2.23 -4.47 -20.39
CA ASN A 216 -1.67 -4.15 -21.69
C ASN A 216 -2.76 -3.88 -22.75
N VAL A 217 -3.69 -2.99 -22.40
CA VAL A 217 -4.81 -2.56 -23.25
C VAL A 217 -4.81 -1.04 -23.40
N PRO A 218 -5.47 -0.49 -24.46
CA PRO A 218 -5.61 0.95 -24.58
C PRO A 218 -6.25 1.58 -23.34
N ALA A 219 -5.71 2.71 -22.89
CA ALA A 219 -6.21 3.44 -21.71
C ALA A 219 -7.72 3.74 -21.80
N ARG A 220 -8.17 4.13 -22.98
CA ARG A 220 -9.58 4.40 -23.28
C ARG A 220 -10.48 3.19 -22.97
N HIS A 221 -10.09 1.98 -23.38
CA HIS A 221 -10.89 0.77 -23.14
C HIS A 221 -11.05 0.48 -21.63
N ALA A 222 -9.97 0.66 -20.85
CA ALA A 222 -10.03 0.48 -19.40
C ALA A 222 -10.93 1.53 -18.73
N VAL A 223 -10.90 2.78 -19.20
CA VAL A 223 -11.78 3.83 -18.68
C VAL A 223 -13.23 3.52 -19.03
N GLU A 224 -13.51 3.19 -20.30
CA GLU A 224 -14.88 2.95 -20.79
C GLU A 224 -15.54 1.75 -20.10
N VAL A 225 -14.83 0.63 -19.90
CA VAL A 225 -15.38 -0.53 -19.17
C VAL A 225 -15.64 -0.20 -17.69
N CYS A 226 -14.78 0.58 -17.02
CA CYS A 226 -15.01 1.00 -15.65
C CYS A 226 -16.22 1.94 -15.53
N LEU A 227 -16.39 2.88 -16.45
CA LEU A 227 -17.56 3.77 -16.53
C LEU A 227 -18.85 2.98 -16.78
N GLN A 228 -18.80 2.02 -17.70
CA GLN A 228 -19.93 1.14 -17.97
C GLN A 228 -20.30 0.29 -16.74
N ALA A 229 -19.28 -0.25 -16.04
CA ALA A 229 -19.48 -0.99 -14.80
C ALA A 229 -20.09 -0.12 -13.68
N ALA A 230 -19.68 1.14 -13.58
CA ALA A 230 -20.28 2.09 -12.64
C ALA A 230 -21.73 2.43 -13.01
N LYS A 231 -22.02 2.65 -14.30
CA LYS A 231 -23.36 2.89 -14.81
C LYS A 231 -24.32 1.74 -14.47
N GLN A 232 -23.85 0.51 -14.58
CA GLN A 232 -24.65 -0.68 -14.26
C GLN A 232 -24.72 -0.96 -12.73
N GLY A 233 -23.93 -0.27 -11.90
CA GLY A 233 -23.91 -0.46 -10.45
C GLY A 233 -23.02 -1.63 -9.98
N LEU A 234 -22.10 -2.10 -10.82
CA LEU A 234 -21.07 -3.07 -10.44
C LEU A 234 -19.96 -2.40 -9.63
N LEU A 235 -19.61 -1.16 -10.00
CA LEU A 235 -18.63 -0.31 -9.33
C LEU A 235 -19.27 1.00 -8.84
N GLY A 236 -18.67 1.61 -7.83
CA GLY A 236 -18.88 3.00 -7.46
C GLY A 236 -17.78 3.87 -8.06
N LEU A 237 -18.09 5.13 -8.39
CA LEU A 237 -17.18 6.11 -8.96
C LEU A 237 -16.80 7.14 -7.89
N ARG A 238 -15.51 7.55 -7.88
CA ARG A 238 -15.00 8.67 -7.08
C ARG A 238 -13.99 9.49 -7.87
N TRP A 239 -14.00 10.77 -7.59
CA TRP A 239 -13.00 11.72 -8.04
C TRP A 239 -12.03 12.00 -6.89
N HIS A 240 -10.75 12.01 -7.19
CA HIS A 240 -9.68 12.33 -6.23
C HIS A 240 -8.94 13.58 -6.66
N LEU A 241 -8.71 14.46 -5.70
CA LEU A 241 -7.77 15.57 -5.83
C LEU A 241 -6.42 15.11 -5.28
N LEU A 242 -5.39 15.09 -6.11
CA LEU A 242 -4.06 14.60 -5.78
C LEU A 242 -3.12 15.77 -5.55
N CYS A 243 -2.22 15.65 -4.59
CA CYS A 243 -1.11 16.59 -4.47
C CYS A 243 -0.21 16.49 -5.73
N PRO A 244 0.11 17.62 -6.41
CA PRO A 244 0.94 17.60 -7.61
C PRO A 244 2.38 17.15 -7.35
N HIS A 245 2.85 17.22 -6.10
CA HIS A 245 4.19 16.78 -5.71
C HIS A 245 4.24 15.29 -5.35
N CYS A 246 3.54 14.86 -4.30
CA CYS A 246 3.64 13.48 -3.82
C CYS A 246 2.60 12.53 -4.43
N GLN A 247 1.67 13.02 -5.25
CA GLN A 247 0.57 12.26 -5.85
C GLN A 247 -0.35 11.55 -4.82
N GLY A 248 -0.26 11.96 -3.55
CA GLY A 248 -1.15 11.49 -2.49
C GLY A 248 -2.54 12.11 -2.63
N GLY A 249 -3.60 11.34 -2.39
CA GLY A 249 -4.98 11.86 -2.34
C GLY A 249 -5.15 12.82 -1.17
N LYS A 250 -5.76 13.99 -1.44
CA LYS A 250 -6.02 15.03 -0.44
C LYS A 250 -7.51 15.35 -0.30
N GLY A 251 -8.28 15.16 -1.36
CA GLY A 251 -9.72 15.28 -1.34
C GLY A 251 -10.37 14.22 -2.22
N GLU A 252 -11.58 13.82 -1.88
CA GLU A 252 -12.38 12.91 -2.70
C GLU A 252 -13.83 13.33 -2.74
N SER A 253 -14.50 13.04 -3.86
CA SER A 253 -15.93 13.26 -4.02
C SER A 253 -16.55 12.26 -5.00
N ALA A 254 -17.83 11.94 -4.81
CA ALA A 254 -18.61 11.16 -5.77
C ALA A 254 -18.95 11.97 -7.05
N SER A 255 -18.89 13.29 -6.97
CA SER A 255 -19.20 14.22 -8.05
C SER A 255 -18.05 15.20 -8.29
N LEU A 256 -17.75 15.46 -9.55
CA LEU A 256 -16.61 16.31 -9.96
C LEU A 256 -16.78 17.78 -9.53
N ASP A 257 -18.03 18.27 -9.52
CA ASP A 257 -18.37 19.64 -9.11
C ASP A 257 -18.19 19.87 -7.60
N GLN A 258 -18.28 18.80 -6.81
CA GLN A 258 -18.10 18.82 -5.36
C GLN A 258 -16.66 18.57 -4.90
N LEU A 259 -15.76 18.32 -5.85
CA LEU A 259 -14.34 18.14 -5.53
C LEU A 259 -13.76 19.48 -5.05
N PRO A 260 -12.97 19.53 -3.94
CA PRO A 260 -12.39 20.76 -3.44
C PRO A 260 -11.67 21.58 -4.53
N VAL A 261 -11.79 22.91 -4.49
CA VAL A 261 -11.13 23.81 -5.44
C VAL A 261 -9.61 23.82 -5.23
N GLY A 262 -9.18 23.67 -3.98
CA GLY A 262 -7.79 23.57 -3.59
C GLY A 262 -7.65 22.85 -2.26
N GLU A 263 -6.45 22.45 -1.93
CA GLU A 263 -6.12 21.73 -0.69
C GLU A 263 -4.69 22.00 -0.25
N HIS A 264 -4.44 21.79 1.04
CA HIS A 264 -3.08 21.79 1.60
C HIS A 264 -2.53 20.36 1.68
N CYS A 265 -1.31 20.16 1.19
CA CYS A 265 -0.59 18.90 1.39
C CYS A 265 0.37 19.01 2.56
N ASN A 266 -0.01 18.51 3.74
CA ASN A 266 0.85 18.52 4.92
C ASN A 266 2.20 17.82 4.68
N SER A 267 2.22 16.71 3.92
CA SER A 267 3.45 15.96 3.65
C SER A 267 4.46 16.72 2.79
N CYS A 268 4.00 17.60 1.90
CA CYS A 268 4.84 18.43 1.02
C CYS A 268 4.92 19.87 1.48
N ASN A 269 4.08 20.25 2.46
CA ASN A 269 3.90 21.61 2.98
C ASN A 269 3.66 22.63 1.86
N ILE A 270 2.70 22.34 0.97
CA ILE A 270 2.29 23.20 -0.14
C ILE A 270 0.79 23.33 -0.21
N ASP A 271 0.32 24.52 -0.54
CA ASP A 271 -1.02 24.77 -1.03
C ASP A 271 -1.07 24.55 -2.54
N PHE A 272 -2.14 23.98 -3.06
CA PHE A 272 -2.31 23.76 -4.48
C PHE A 272 -3.79 23.80 -4.87
N ASP A 273 -4.05 24.24 -6.08
CA ASP A 273 -5.38 24.31 -6.65
C ASP A 273 -5.71 23.06 -7.45
N ARG A 274 -7.03 22.85 -7.66
CA ARG A 274 -7.56 21.84 -8.53
C ARG A 274 -7.25 22.15 -9.99
N GLU A 275 -6.50 21.28 -10.62
CA GLU A 275 -6.21 21.31 -12.06
C GLU A 275 -6.68 20.00 -12.69
N TYR A 276 -7.76 20.05 -13.46
CA TYR A 276 -8.42 18.85 -13.98
C TYR A 276 -7.51 17.96 -14.84
N SER A 277 -6.55 18.53 -15.56
CA SER A 277 -5.61 17.78 -16.39
C SER A 277 -4.38 17.27 -15.64
N GLY A 278 -4.07 17.88 -14.48
CA GLY A 278 -2.80 17.66 -13.78
C GLY A 278 -2.93 16.87 -12.49
N ASN A 279 -3.97 17.13 -11.70
CA ASN A 279 -4.08 16.55 -10.35
C ASN A 279 -5.48 16.06 -9.95
N VAL A 280 -6.37 15.88 -10.93
CA VAL A 280 -7.67 15.23 -10.72
C VAL A 280 -7.65 13.84 -11.33
N GLU A 281 -7.96 12.83 -10.53
CA GLU A 281 -7.97 11.43 -10.96
C GLU A 281 -9.35 10.82 -10.78
N LEU A 282 -9.80 10.07 -11.80
CA LEU A 282 -10.96 9.23 -11.73
C LEU A 282 -10.59 7.85 -11.19
N ALA A 283 -11.25 7.41 -10.13
CA ALA A 283 -11.09 6.09 -9.56
C ALA A 283 -12.45 5.41 -9.31
N PHE A 284 -12.40 4.10 -9.15
CA PHE A 284 -13.56 3.26 -8.89
C PHE A 284 -13.31 2.37 -7.67
N HIS A 285 -14.38 1.83 -7.13
CA HIS A 285 -14.35 0.82 -6.08
C HIS A 285 -15.52 -0.15 -6.28
N PRO A 286 -15.49 -1.37 -5.75
CA PRO A 286 -16.66 -2.25 -5.76
C PRO A 286 -17.89 -1.54 -5.18
N ALA A 287 -19.06 -1.75 -5.79
CA ALA A 287 -20.29 -1.22 -5.22
C ALA A 287 -20.53 -1.83 -3.82
N ALA A 288 -20.74 -1.00 -2.82
CA ALA A 288 -20.86 -1.43 -1.42
C ALA A 288 -21.99 -2.45 -1.20
N ALA A 289 -23.04 -2.41 -2.02
CA ALA A 289 -24.14 -3.37 -1.98
C ALA A 289 -23.76 -4.78 -2.51
N ILE A 290 -22.61 -4.91 -3.16
CA ILE A 290 -22.06 -6.17 -3.69
C ILE A 290 -20.90 -6.64 -2.81
N ARG A 291 -19.98 -5.74 -2.55
CA ARG A 291 -18.80 -5.96 -1.73
C ARG A 291 -18.50 -4.71 -0.92
N PRO A 292 -18.79 -4.70 0.39
CA PRO A 292 -18.28 -3.65 1.26
C PRO A 292 -16.75 -3.76 1.30
N VAL A 293 -16.06 -2.67 0.99
CA VAL A 293 -14.61 -2.58 1.03
C VAL A 293 -14.22 -1.77 2.25
N GLU A 294 -13.45 -2.37 3.15
CA GLU A 294 -12.88 -1.65 4.28
C GLU A 294 -11.64 -0.88 3.82
N THR A 295 -11.69 0.45 3.94
CA THR A 295 -10.53 1.32 3.65
C THR A 295 -9.54 1.36 4.82
N ALA A 296 -9.43 0.25 5.53
CA ALA A 296 -8.57 0.15 6.69
C ALA A 296 -7.09 0.08 6.27
N ALA A 297 -6.27 1.00 6.77
CA ALA A 297 -4.84 1.01 6.51
C ALA A 297 -4.12 0.13 7.50
N PHE A 298 -3.33 -0.83 7.01
CA PHE A 298 -2.35 -1.58 7.80
C PHE A 298 -0.95 -0.96 7.73
N CYS A 299 -0.71 -0.09 6.73
CA CYS A 299 0.50 0.71 6.61
C CYS A 299 0.25 1.91 5.69
N THR A 300 0.46 3.13 6.18
CA THR A 300 0.27 4.37 5.42
C THR A 300 1.57 4.94 4.86
N ALA A 301 2.73 4.52 5.39
CA ALA A 301 4.05 5.06 5.03
C ALA A 301 4.96 4.03 4.34
N GLY A 302 4.45 2.86 3.97
CA GLY A 302 5.27 1.82 3.33
C GLY A 302 5.72 2.18 1.91
N PRO A 303 6.82 1.56 1.41
CA PRO A 303 7.35 1.87 0.09
C PRO A 303 6.35 1.69 -1.05
N MET A 304 5.43 0.74 -0.94
CA MET A 304 4.43 0.46 -1.97
C MET A 304 3.20 1.39 -1.92
N VAL A 305 3.08 2.25 -0.91
CA VAL A 305 2.03 3.29 -0.85
C VAL A 305 2.33 4.41 -1.86
N THR A 306 3.63 4.71 -2.07
CA THR A 306 4.10 5.68 -3.07
C THR A 306 5.13 5.03 -4.01
N PRO A 307 4.73 4.07 -4.88
CA PRO A 307 5.65 3.28 -5.69
C PRO A 307 6.40 4.08 -6.76
N HIS A 308 5.94 5.29 -7.06
CA HIS A 308 6.60 6.22 -7.99
C HIS A 308 7.82 6.92 -7.36
N VAL A 309 7.98 6.91 -6.04
CA VAL A 309 9.12 7.50 -5.35
C VAL A 309 10.30 6.53 -5.38
N VAL A 310 11.33 6.86 -6.15
CA VAL A 310 12.52 6.01 -6.33
C VAL A 310 13.49 6.12 -5.17
N VAL A 311 13.71 7.33 -4.66
CA VAL A 311 14.58 7.60 -3.51
C VAL A 311 13.84 8.50 -2.53
N GLN A 312 13.91 8.16 -1.26
CA GLN A 312 13.41 8.98 -0.16
C GLN A 312 14.36 8.82 1.03
N ILE A 313 14.92 9.92 1.49
CA ILE A 313 15.94 9.92 2.55
C ILE A 313 15.62 11.05 3.52
N SER A 314 15.52 10.75 4.79
CA SER A 314 15.40 11.72 5.86
C SER A 314 16.78 12.19 6.27
N LEU A 315 17.00 13.51 6.27
CA LEU A 315 18.26 14.13 6.68
C LEU A 315 18.03 15.04 7.89
N LYS A 316 18.97 15.01 8.82
CA LYS A 316 19.01 16.02 9.88
C LYS A 316 19.68 17.31 9.36
N PRO A 317 19.42 18.45 9.96
CA PRO A 317 20.13 19.69 9.62
C PRO A 317 21.64 19.47 9.65
N GLY A 318 22.34 19.83 8.55
CA GLY A 318 23.77 19.64 8.38
C GLY A 318 24.24 18.22 8.01
N GLU A 319 23.32 17.25 7.90
CA GLU A 319 23.66 15.89 7.45
C GLU A 319 23.73 15.81 5.93
N THR A 320 24.73 15.10 5.42
CA THR A 320 24.87 14.76 4.00
C THR A 320 24.92 13.26 3.85
N ARG A 321 24.11 12.70 2.93
CA ARG A 321 24.13 11.29 2.56
C ARG A 321 24.25 11.12 1.06
N THR A 322 25.09 10.19 0.64
CA THR A 322 25.19 9.77 -0.76
C THR A 322 24.51 8.43 -0.94
N VAL A 323 23.58 8.35 -1.87
CA VAL A 323 22.87 7.12 -2.25
C VAL A 323 22.96 6.93 -3.75
N THR A 324 23.00 5.68 -4.19
CA THR A 324 22.97 5.31 -5.61
C THR A 324 21.65 4.63 -5.93
N ALA A 325 20.94 5.12 -6.93
CA ALA A 325 19.71 4.53 -7.45
C ALA A 325 19.83 4.27 -8.95
N GLU A 326 19.22 3.18 -9.41
CA GLU A 326 19.05 2.90 -10.83
C GLU A 326 17.77 3.59 -11.31
N LEU A 327 17.92 4.50 -12.26
CA LEU A 327 16.81 5.23 -12.85
C LEU A 327 16.51 4.65 -14.23
N ALA A 328 15.23 4.33 -14.49
CA ALA A 328 14.77 4.04 -15.83
C ALA A 328 14.80 5.33 -16.68
N HIS A 329 14.79 5.20 -18.00
CA HIS A 329 14.66 6.36 -18.87
C HIS A 329 13.35 7.09 -18.58
N GLY A 330 13.41 8.39 -18.28
CA GLY A 330 12.25 9.19 -17.91
C GLY A 330 12.59 10.55 -17.30
N SER A 331 11.57 11.30 -16.93
CA SER A 331 11.69 12.57 -16.21
C SER A 331 11.54 12.32 -14.71
N TYR A 332 12.40 12.92 -13.90
CA TYR A 332 12.38 12.82 -12.45
C TYR A 332 12.34 14.21 -11.84
N ARG A 333 11.75 14.31 -10.65
CA ARG A 333 11.75 15.52 -9.81
C ARG A 333 12.56 15.21 -8.54
N LEU A 334 13.39 16.17 -8.12
CA LEU A 334 14.06 16.23 -6.82
C LEU A 334 13.30 17.18 -5.91
#